data_58ba80cca29e03f1b4a8c84fcfa3a7da
#
_entry.id   58ba80cca29e03f1b4a8c84fcfa3a7da
#
_cell.length_a   1.000
_cell.length_b   1.000
_cell.length_c   1.000
_cell.angle_alpha   90.00
_cell.angle_beta   90.00
_cell.angle_gamma   90.00
#
_symmetry.space_group_name_H-M   'P 1'
#
loop_
_entity.id
_entity.type
_entity.pdbx_description
1 polymer ?
#
loop_
_entity_poly.entity_id
_entity_poly.type
_entity_poly.pdbx_seq_one_letter_code
_entity_poly.pdbx_strand_id
1 'polypeptide(L)'
;MLKLDETQAFFDKSSKKLTLAKTAYSMEDYSDAVSLSYYSMFLVAKALILKKGIKPPKTHAGLIHLFNTHYVKEDEFPYEKYKYLASTQAQRETADYDAIDEIDERIARKRIKQAEEFIKEAERFI
;
A
#
# COMPACT_ATOMS: atom_id res chain seq x y z
N MET A 1 -21.26 3.31 12.11
CA MET A 1 -21.80 3.52 10.77
C MET A 1 -20.79 4.19 9.88
N LEU A 2 -20.47 5.45 10.16
CA LEU A 2 -19.52 6.19 9.32
C LEU A 2 -18.16 5.54 9.22
N LYS A 3 -17.64 4.96 10.32
CA LYS A 3 -16.35 4.30 10.30
C LYS A 3 -16.31 3.07 9.40
N LEU A 4 -17.40 2.29 9.37
CA LEU A 4 -17.49 1.13 8.49
C LEU A 4 -17.54 1.59 7.04
N ASP A 5 -18.30 2.66 6.76
CA ASP A 5 -18.38 3.23 5.41
C ASP A 5 -17.01 3.74 4.96
N GLU A 6 -16.27 4.41 5.85
CA GLU A 6 -14.92 4.88 5.53
C GLU A 6 -13.95 3.75 5.29
N THR A 7 -14.02 2.70 6.12
CA THR A 7 -13.16 1.52 5.95
C THR A 7 -13.38 0.91 4.57
N GLN A 8 -14.63 0.68 4.21
CA GLN A 8 -14.96 0.10 2.91
C GLN A 8 -14.55 1.03 1.77
N ALA A 9 -14.76 2.34 1.94
CA ALA A 9 -14.40 3.33 0.94
C ALA A 9 -12.89 3.32 0.65
N PHE A 10 -12.06 3.23 1.69
CA PHE A 10 -10.61 3.14 1.50
C PHE A 10 -10.20 1.83 0.87
N PHE A 11 -10.88 0.75 1.21
CA PHE A 11 -10.64 -0.54 0.59
C PHE A 11 -10.95 -0.49 -0.91
N ASP A 12 -12.08 0.12 -1.27
CA ASP A 12 -12.46 0.29 -2.68
C ASP A 12 -11.46 1.17 -3.44
N LYS A 13 -10.97 2.24 -2.81
CA LYS A 13 -9.94 3.08 -3.40
C LYS A 13 -8.64 2.31 -3.61
N SER A 14 -8.29 1.45 -2.66
CA SER A 14 -7.12 0.59 -2.79
C SER A 14 -7.21 -0.29 -4.04
N SER A 15 -8.36 -0.92 -4.25
CA SER A 15 -8.59 -1.76 -5.42
C SER A 15 -8.47 -0.98 -6.72
N LYS A 16 -9.00 0.24 -6.75
CA LYS A 16 -8.87 1.11 -7.94
C LYS A 16 -7.42 1.48 -8.22
N LYS A 17 -6.65 1.79 -7.17
CA LYS A 17 -5.22 2.11 -7.34
C LYS A 17 -4.45 0.92 -7.89
N LEU A 18 -4.78 -0.28 -7.44
CA LEU A 18 -4.13 -1.48 -7.96
C LEU A 18 -4.45 -1.69 -9.45
N THR A 19 -5.70 -1.48 -9.84
CA THR A 19 -6.09 -1.55 -11.25
C THR A 19 -5.32 -0.52 -12.08
N LEU A 20 -5.18 0.71 -11.57
CA LEU A 20 -4.41 1.75 -12.24
C LEU A 20 -2.93 1.40 -12.33
N ALA A 21 -2.38 0.74 -11.30
CA ALA A 21 -1.00 0.28 -11.35
C ALA A 21 -0.78 -0.69 -12.49
N LYS A 22 -1.72 -1.62 -12.69
CA LYS A 22 -1.64 -2.59 -13.79
C LYS A 22 -1.77 -1.91 -15.15
N THR A 23 -2.60 -0.87 -15.24
CA THR A 23 -2.73 -0.08 -16.46
C THR A 23 -1.43 0.66 -16.77
N ALA A 24 -0.85 1.32 -15.77
CA ALA A 24 0.43 2.01 -15.95
C ALA A 24 1.51 1.04 -16.41
N TYR A 25 1.55 -0.14 -15.81
CA TYR A 25 2.49 -1.19 -16.22
C TYR A 25 2.32 -1.56 -17.68
N SER A 26 1.08 -1.74 -18.15
CA SER A 26 0.81 -2.12 -19.53
C SER A 26 1.20 -1.00 -20.51
N MET A 27 1.25 0.24 -20.03
CA MET A 27 1.68 1.39 -20.81
C MET A 27 3.19 1.66 -20.69
N GLU A 28 3.90 0.75 -20.05
CA GLU A 28 5.34 0.85 -19.80
C GLU A 28 5.71 2.05 -18.91
N ASP A 29 4.76 2.54 -18.12
CA ASP A 29 5.00 3.60 -17.13
C ASP A 29 5.31 2.93 -15.79
N TYR A 30 6.53 2.46 -15.65
CA TYR A 30 6.92 1.61 -14.52
C TYR A 30 7.04 2.38 -13.21
N SER A 31 7.49 3.61 -13.25
CA SER A 31 7.54 4.44 -12.04
C SER A 31 6.16 4.69 -11.47
N ASP A 32 5.19 5.04 -12.31
CA ASP A 32 3.82 5.24 -11.87
C ASP A 32 3.21 3.93 -11.38
N ALA A 33 3.54 2.81 -12.02
CA ALA A 33 3.06 1.51 -11.58
C ALA A 33 3.51 1.21 -10.15
N VAL A 34 4.75 1.52 -9.81
CA VAL A 34 5.27 1.33 -8.44
C VAL A 34 4.58 2.29 -7.47
N SER A 35 4.43 3.56 -7.82
CA SER A 35 3.76 4.53 -6.96
C SER A 35 2.32 4.13 -6.68
N LEU A 36 1.60 3.69 -7.69
CA LEU A 36 0.20 3.26 -7.55
C LEU A 36 0.10 1.97 -6.74
N SER A 37 1.06 1.06 -6.89
CA SER A 37 1.12 -0.15 -6.05
C SER A 37 1.31 0.23 -4.58
N TYR A 38 2.19 1.19 -4.30
CA TYR A 38 2.38 1.69 -2.95
C TYR A 38 1.07 2.27 -2.40
N TYR A 39 0.41 3.15 -3.16
CA TYR A 39 -0.82 3.77 -2.70
C TYR A 39 -1.93 2.75 -2.44
N SER A 40 -1.99 1.69 -3.23
CA SER A 40 -2.99 0.65 -2.98
C SER A 40 -2.77 -0.01 -1.62
N MET A 41 -1.52 -0.32 -1.27
CA MET A 41 -1.20 -0.89 0.04
C MET A 41 -1.44 0.12 1.17
N PHE A 42 -1.04 1.37 0.94
CA PHE A 42 -1.21 2.43 1.93
C PHE A 42 -2.69 2.63 2.29
N LEU A 43 -3.56 2.65 1.29
CA LEU A 43 -4.99 2.88 1.52
C LEU A 43 -5.65 1.72 2.26
N VAL A 44 -5.24 0.49 1.98
CA VAL A 44 -5.80 -0.65 2.71
C VAL A 44 -5.26 -0.69 4.14
N ALA A 45 -4.01 -0.32 4.36
CA ALA A 45 -3.48 -0.18 5.72
C ALA A 45 -4.25 0.89 6.50
N LYS A 46 -4.59 1.99 5.84
CA LYS A 46 -5.41 3.05 6.44
C LYS A 46 -6.80 2.52 6.81
N ALA A 47 -7.40 1.72 5.93
CA ALA A 47 -8.69 1.10 6.23
C ALA A 47 -8.61 0.23 7.48
N LEU A 48 -7.54 -0.53 7.64
CA LEU A 48 -7.38 -1.40 8.80
C LEU A 48 -7.15 -0.62 10.09
N ILE A 49 -6.45 0.50 10.03
CA ILE A 49 -6.29 1.39 11.18
C ILE A 49 -7.65 1.96 11.60
N LEU A 50 -8.44 2.42 10.64
CA LEU A 50 -9.80 2.90 10.91
C LEU A 50 -10.68 1.81 11.53
N LYS A 51 -10.54 0.59 11.07
CA LYS A 51 -11.33 -0.52 11.59
C LYS A 51 -11.08 -0.76 13.08
N LYS A 52 -9.88 -0.50 13.56
CA LYS A 52 -9.58 -0.58 15.00
C LYS A 52 -10.03 0.64 15.79
N GLY A 53 -10.67 1.59 15.13
CA GLY A 53 -11.15 2.80 15.80
C GLY A 53 -10.07 3.83 16.05
N ILE A 54 -8.92 3.70 15.37
CA ILE A 54 -7.79 4.60 15.54
C ILE A 54 -7.84 5.67 14.44
N LYS A 55 -7.66 6.93 14.85
CA LYS A 55 -7.62 8.03 13.88
C LYS A 55 -6.31 7.95 13.10
N PRO A 56 -6.35 7.83 11.76
CA PRO A 56 -5.12 7.77 10.99
C PRO A 56 -4.33 9.08 11.09
N PRO A 57 -3.01 9.01 11.22
CA PRO A 57 -2.19 10.21 11.20
C PRO A 57 -2.11 10.79 9.80
N LYS A 58 -1.68 12.05 9.69
CA LYS A 58 -1.62 12.74 8.41
C LYS A 58 -0.40 12.34 7.58
N THR A 59 0.64 11.81 8.20
CA THR A 59 1.88 11.47 7.49
C THR A 59 1.89 10.02 7.06
N HIS A 60 2.56 9.74 5.95
CA HIS A 60 2.75 8.37 5.47
C HIS A 60 3.57 7.55 6.45
N ALA A 61 4.68 8.10 6.94
CA ALA A 61 5.52 7.43 7.92
C ALA A 61 4.75 7.10 9.19
N GLY A 62 3.92 8.03 9.66
CA GLY A 62 3.09 7.81 10.85
C GLY A 62 2.11 6.68 10.68
N LEU A 63 1.45 6.59 9.52
CA LEU A 63 0.50 5.52 9.26
C LEU A 63 1.21 4.17 9.22
N ILE A 64 2.33 4.09 8.52
CA ILE A 64 3.11 2.85 8.41
C ILE A 64 3.56 2.39 9.80
N HIS A 65 3.99 3.33 10.64
CA HIS A 65 4.36 3.03 12.02
C HIS A 65 3.19 2.49 12.83
N LEU A 66 2.02 3.13 12.74
CA LEU A 66 0.83 2.66 13.47
C LEU A 66 0.38 1.28 12.99
N PHE A 67 0.46 1.05 11.69
CA PHE A 67 0.11 -0.25 11.15
C PHE A 67 1.04 -1.35 11.69
N ASN A 68 2.33 -1.07 11.75
CA ASN A 68 3.28 -1.98 12.36
C ASN A 68 2.93 -2.26 13.83
N THR A 69 2.67 -1.19 14.59
CA THR A 69 2.38 -1.32 16.02
C THR A 69 1.11 -2.13 16.29
N HIS A 70 0.03 -1.86 15.55
CA HIS A 70 -1.29 -2.41 15.87
C HIS A 70 -1.63 -3.70 15.15
N TYR A 71 -0.93 -4.04 14.09
CA TYR A 71 -1.21 -5.25 13.33
C TYR A 71 -0.02 -6.21 13.29
N VAL A 72 1.16 -5.71 13.00
CA VAL A 72 2.32 -6.57 12.82
C VAL A 72 2.87 -7.06 14.16
N LYS A 73 3.09 -6.14 15.10
CA LYS A 73 3.61 -6.50 16.44
C LYS A 73 2.63 -7.31 17.28
N GLU A 74 1.35 -7.24 16.94
CA GLU A 74 0.32 -8.05 17.58
C GLU A 74 0.17 -9.42 16.90
N ASP A 75 1.06 -9.76 15.98
CA ASP A 75 1.06 -11.00 15.21
C ASP A 75 -0.21 -11.25 14.39
N GLU A 76 -0.94 -10.19 14.08
CA GLU A 76 -2.14 -10.32 13.26
C GLU A 76 -1.83 -10.27 11.77
N PHE A 77 -0.81 -9.49 11.39
CA PHE A 77 -0.43 -9.30 9.99
C PHE A 77 1.03 -9.73 9.81
N PRO A 78 1.35 -10.53 8.78
CA PRO A 78 2.72 -11.05 8.58
C PRO A 78 3.73 -9.94 8.36
N TYR A 79 4.83 -9.99 9.10
CA TYR A 79 5.92 -9.03 8.95
C TYR A 79 6.48 -9.00 7.53
N GLU A 80 6.58 -10.16 6.89
CA GLU A 80 7.10 -10.23 5.51
C GLU A 80 6.27 -9.40 4.54
N LYS A 81 4.95 -9.40 4.70
CA LYS A 81 4.07 -8.60 3.85
C LYS A 81 4.05 -7.13 4.26
N TYR A 82 4.21 -6.85 5.55
CA TYR A 82 4.39 -5.47 6.00
C TYR A 82 5.60 -4.83 5.31
N LYS A 83 6.69 -5.59 5.15
CA LYS A 83 7.88 -5.08 4.47
C LYS A 83 7.61 -4.65 3.03
N TYR A 84 6.60 -5.23 2.37
CA TYR A 84 6.23 -4.80 1.03
C TYR A 84 5.83 -3.32 1.04
N LEU A 85 5.01 -2.93 2.02
CA LEU A 85 4.59 -1.53 2.18
C LEU A 85 5.78 -0.61 2.47
N ALA A 86 6.57 -0.96 3.47
CA ALA A 86 7.69 -0.11 3.91
C ALA A 86 8.77 0.03 2.83
N SER A 87 9.15 -1.07 2.18
CA SER A 87 10.21 -1.02 1.16
C SER A 87 9.75 -0.34 -0.13
N THR A 88 8.47 -0.46 -0.47
CA THR A 88 7.94 0.22 -1.64
C THR A 88 7.89 1.72 -1.41
N GLN A 89 7.55 2.17 -0.19
CA GLN A 89 7.60 3.59 0.16
C GLN A 89 9.02 4.15 0.00
N ALA A 90 10.01 3.43 0.50
CA ALA A 90 11.40 3.87 0.38
C ALA A 90 11.84 3.98 -1.08
N GLN A 91 11.47 3.00 -1.90
CA GLN A 91 11.82 3.01 -3.32
C GLN A 91 11.12 4.15 -4.07
N ARG A 92 9.85 4.40 -3.77
CA ARG A 92 9.09 5.48 -4.39
C ARG A 92 9.70 6.84 -4.06
N GLU A 93 10.09 7.05 -2.79
CA GLU A 93 10.71 8.32 -2.38
C GLU A 93 12.01 8.57 -3.13
N THR A 94 12.84 7.54 -3.26
CA THR A 94 14.09 7.66 -4.02
C THR A 94 13.81 8.03 -5.47
N ALA A 95 12.88 7.37 -6.12
CA ALA A 95 12.54 7.63 -7.52
C ALA A 95 11.99 9.04 -7.72
N ASP A 96 11.20 9.56 -6.76
CA ASP A 96 10.63 10.90 -6.86
C ASP A 96 11.70 12.00 -6.79
N TYR A 97 12.80 11.76 -6.07
CA TYR A 97 13.86 12.75 -5.90
C TYR A 97 14.97 12.64 -6.92
N ASP A 98 15.14 11.50 -7.58
CA ASP A 98 16.22 11.31 -8.54
C ASP A 98 15.77 11.73 -9.94
N ALA A 99 16.65 12.43 -10.65
CA ALA A 99 16.39 12.85 -12.02
C ALA A 99 16.27 11.66 -12.96
N ILE A 100 16.99 10.59 -12.65
CA ILE A 100 16.93 9.33 -13.39
C ILE A 100 16.51 8.25 -12.42
N ASP A 101 15.31 7.68 -12.61
CA ASP A 101 14.90 6.58 -11.79
C ASP A 101 15.31 5.25 -12.43
N GLU A 102 15.58 4.26 -11.59
CA GLU A 102 16.04 2.95 -12.03
C GLU A 102 14.93 1.91 -11.98
N ILE A 103 13.68 2.36 -11.95
CA ILE A 103 12.54 1.46 -11.91
C ILE A 103 12.28 0.92 -13.30
N ASP A 104 12.49 -0.38 -13.47
CA ASP A 104 12.28 -1.07 -14.72
C ASP A 104 11.03 -1.98 -14.67
N GLU A 105 10.79 -2.70 -15.75
CA GLU A 105 9.64 -3.59 -15.89
C GLU A 105 9.63 -4.66 -14.78
N ARG A 106 10.78 -5.23 -14.45
CA ARG A 106 10.88 -6.28 -13.46
C ARG A 106 10.52 -5.79 -12.05
N ILE A 107 10.99 -4.60 -11.72
CA ILE A 107 10.69 -3.98 -10.42
C ILE A 107 9.20 -3.67 -10.34
N ALA A 108 8.63 -3.08 -11.37
CA ALA A 108 7.21 -2.74 -11.40
C ALA A 108 6.33 -3.99 -11.24
N ARG A 109 6.64 -5.05 -11.97
CA ARG A 109 5.91 -6.30 -11.89
C ARG A 109 5.97 -6.89 -10.48
N LYS A 110 7.15 -6.87 -9.87
CA LYS A 110 7.34 -7.35 -8.49
C LYS A 110 6.48 -6.57 -7.52
N ARG A 111 6.47 -5.22 -7.62
CA ARG A 111 5.73 -4.38 -6.69
C ARG A 111 4.22 -4.55 -6.85
N ILE A 112 3.73 -4.72 -8.07
CA ILE A 112 2.32 -5.00 -8.30
C ILE A 112 1.92 -6.33 -7.64
N LYS A 113 2.72 -7.36 -7.83
CA LYS A 113 2.44 -8.66 -7.23
C LYS A 113 2.43 -8.59 -5.70
N GLN A 114 3.38 -7.85 -5.12
CA GLN A 114 3.43 -7.66 -3.67
C GLN A 114 2.21 -6.89 -3.17
N ALA A 115 1.76 -5.88 -3.90
CA ALA A 115 0.55 -5.16 -3.54
C ALA A 115 -0.68 -6.06 -3.58
N GLU A 116 -0.79 -6.93 -4.58
CA GLU A 116 -1.87 -7.91 -4.65
C GLU A 116 -1.87 -8.82 -3.42
N GLU A 117 -0.70 -9.33 -3.03
CA GLU A 117 -0.57 -10.20 -1.87
C GLU A 117 -0.89 -9.47 -0.57
N PHE A 118 -0.46 -8.20 -0.45
CA PHE A 118 -0.74 -7.37 0.72
C PHE A 118 -2.24 -7.16 0.89
N ILE A 119 -2.92 -6.79 -0.19
CA ILE A 119 -4.36 -6.53 -0.16
C ILE A 119 -5.12 -7.82 0.16
N LYS A 120 -4.71 -8.93 -0.42
CA LYS A 120 -5.34 -10.22 -0.15
C LYS A 120 -5.22 -10.59 1.33
N GLU A 121 -4.06 -10.36 1.93
CA GLU A 121 -3.86 -10.60 3.36
C GLU A 121 -4.76 -9.69 4.18
N ALA A 122 -4.87 -8.42 3.80
CA ALA A 122 -5.70 -7.44 4.50
C ALA A 122 -7.19 -7.79 4.46
N GLU A 123 -7.65 -8.47 3.41
CA GLU A 123 -9.04 -8.89 3.28
C GLU A 123 -9.51 -9.76 4.43
N ARG A 124 -8.60 -10.47 5.11
CA ARG A 124 -8.96 -11.28 6.27
C ARG A 124 -9.55 -10.47 7.41
N PHE A 125 -9.30 -9.17 7.43
CA PHE A 125 -9.73 -8.30 8.52
C PHE A 125 -11.02 -7.52 8.23
N ILE A 126 -11.55 -7.67 7.05
CA ILE A 126 -12.72 -6.89 6.59
C ILE A 126 -14.00 -7.74 6.47
#